data_f19454c71ce0f8c41099b3db784bf5a4
#
_entry.id   f19454c71ce0f8c41099b3db784bf5a4
#
_cell.length_a   1.000
_cell.length_b   1.000
_cell.length_c   1.000
_cell.angle_alpha   90.00
_cell.angle_beta   90.00
_cell.angle_gamma   90.00
#
_symmetry.space_group_name_H-M   'P 1'
#
loop_
_entity.id
_entity.type
_entity.pdbx_description
1 polymer ?
#
loop_
_entity_poly.entity_id
_entity_poly.type
_entity_poly.pdbx_seq_one_letter_code
_entity_poly.pdbx_strand_id
1 'polypeptide(L)'
;MFKRMYLEITNVCNLRCAFCPGTQRPRRFMTPEEFRQLATRLRPYGTYLMLHVMGEPLLHPRLAELLDIAGELGFRVCLVTNGTLLPRQLPTLEGSPALHKLSVSLHSFEGNGRQDAAAPYLEGVWQAAQRLSSRGVLCALRLWNGGGLDRRNEEILSFLSEKLGRDVTALPTDRLGNRRLGEGLFLEPGERFDWPDPAAPDSGTEFCHGLRSQIAVLCDGTVAGKHKVSCDMPFHAA
;
A
#
# COMPACT_ATOMS: atom_id res chain seq x y z
N MET A 1 19.48 7.14 -9.36
CA MET A 1 18.34 7.70 -8.66
C MET A 1 17.27 6.61 -8.57
N PHE A 2 16.80 6.28 -7.36
CA PHE A 2 15.77 5.25 -7.20
C PHE A 2 14.40 5.82 -7.59
N LYS A 3 13.61 5.03 -8.32
CA LYS A 3 12.23 5.38 -8.62
C LYS A 3 11.32 5.27 -7.38
N ARG A 4 11.65 4.34 -6.48
CA ARG A 4 10.89 4.07 -5.25
C ARG A 4 11.84 3.71 -4.11
N MET A 5 11.60 4.32 -2.98
CA MET A 5 12.35 4.03 -1.76
C MET A 5 11.35 3.61 -0.69
N TYR A 6 11.56 2.42 -0.15
CA TYR A 6 10.73 1.88 0.93
C TYR A 6 11.41 2.15 2.25
N LEU A 7 10.69 2.75 3.17
CA LEU A 7 11.09 2.92 4.56
C LEU A 7 9.98 2.33 5.43
N GLU A 8 10.19 1.10 5.89
CA GLU A 8 9.22 0.40 6.73
C GLU A 8 9.15 1.07 8.10
N ILE A 9 8.06 1.76 8.37
CA ILE A 9 7.89 2.47 9.65
C ILE A 9 7.45 1.55 10.79
N THR A 10 6.90 0.39 10.46
CA THR A 10 6.53 -0.66 11.41
C THR A 10 6.39 -2.00 10.71
N ASN A 11 6.66 -3.08 11.43
CA ASN A 11 6.35 -4.45 11.03
C ASN A 11 5.16 -5.05 11.81
N VAL A 12 4.47 -4.22 12.61
CA VAL A 12 3.26 -4.62 13.34
C VAL A 12 2.05 -4.51 12.42
N CYS A 13 1.21 -5.54 12.38
CA CYS A 13 -0.04 -5.54 11.65
C CYS A 13 -1.18 -6.02 12.54
N ASN A 14 -2.37 -5.44 12.37
CA ASN A 14 -3.60 -5.85 13.07
C ASN A 14 -4.35 -6.97 12.32
N LEU A 15 -3.86 -7.39 11.16
CA LEU A 15 -4.41 -8.49 10.38
C LEU A 15 -3.40 -9.64 10.23
N ARG A 16 -3.91 -10.81 9.85
CA ARG A 16 -3.15 -12.02 9.49
C ARG A 16 -3.68 -12.59 8.18
N CYS A 17 -3.46 -11.87 7.08
CA CYS A 17 -3.93 -12.30 5.78
C CYS A 17 -3.29 -13.63 5.37
N ALA A 18 -4.10 -14.57 4.85
CA ALA A 18 -3.64 -15.90 4.46
C ALA A 18 -2.55 -15.89 3.36
N PHE A 19 -2.52 -14.82 2.56
CA PHE A 19 -1.52 -14.61 1.50
C PHE A 19 -0.27 -13.85 1.97
N CYS A 20 -0.23 -13.37 3.22
CA CYS A 20 0.90 -12.61 3.73
C CYS A 20 1.86 -13.54 4.49
N PRO A 21 3.17 -13.56 4.17
CA PRO A 21 4.13 -14.42 4.85
C PRO A 21 4.36 -13.98 6.31
N GLY A 22 3.91 -12.78 6.67
CA GLY A 22 4.22 -12.21 7.96
C GLY A 22 5.71 -11.91 8.15
N THR A 23 6.13 -11.73 9.39
CA THR A 23 7.54 -11.54 9.73
C THR A 23 7.85 -12.18 11.08
N GLN A 24 9.03 -12.78 11.18
CA GLN A 24 9.57 -13.32 12.44
C GLN A 24 10.46 -12.29 13.16
N ARG A 25 10.70 -11.12 12.57
CA ARG A 25 11.47 -10.04 13.21
C ARG A 25 10.75 -9.54 14.47
N PRO A 26 11.47 -9.09 15.50
CA PRO A 26 10.86 -8.45 16.67
C PRO A 26 9.90 -7.32 16.24
N ARG A 27 8.72 -7.29 16.86
CA ARG A 27 7.72 -6.25 16.58
C ARG A 27 8.22 -4.89 17.04
N ARG A 28 8.18 -3.91 16.14
CA ARG A 28 8.59 -2.54 16.49
C ARG A 28 7.89 -1.48 15.65
N PHE A 29 7.91 -0.28 16.18
CA PHE A 29 7.62 0.96 15.49
C PHE A 29 8.91 1.77 15.41
N MET A 30 9.19 2.35 14.25
CA MET A 30 10.34 3.23 14.05
C MET A 30 10.11 4.54 14.82
N THR A 31 11.10 5.03 15.56
CA THR A 31 10.94 6.34 16.21
C THR A 31 11.03 7.47 15.20
N PRO A 32 10.47 8.66 15.46
CA PRO A 32 10.62 9.82 14.58
C PRO A 32 12.09 10.24 14.37
N GLU A 33 12.93 10.06 15.37
CA GLU A 33 14.35 10.35 15.30
C GLU A 33 15.05 9.40 14.32
N GLU A 34 14.79 8.09 14.43
CA GLU A 34 15.27 7.08 13.49
C GLU A 34 14.74 7.36 12.07
N PHE A 35 13.45 7.67 11.95
CA PHE A 35 12.82 8.02 10.69
C PHE A 35 13.50 9.23 10.04
N ARG A 36 13.67 10.32 10.78
CA ARG A 36 14.33 11.53 10.28
C ARG A 36 15.74 11.22 9.78
N GLN A 37 16.50 10.46 10.57
CA GLN A 37 17.88 10.10 10.24
C GLN A 37 17.95 9.29 8.94
N LEU A 38 17.11 8.26 8.80
CA LEU A 38 17.09 7.39 7.62
C LEU A 38 16.52 8.12 6.40
N ALA A 39 15.43 8.86 6.56
CA ALA A 39 14.82 9.64 5.49
C ALA A 39 15.78 10.71 4.94
N THR A 40 16.51 11.41 5.81
CA THR A 40 17.55 12.37 5.39
C THR A 40 18.62 11.71 4.52
N ARG A 41 19.06 10.51 4.89
CA ARG A 41 20.03 9.73 4.10
C ARG A 41 19.45 9.25 2.76
N LEU A 42 18.16 8.96 2.70
CA LEU A 42 17.48 8.53 1.48
C LEU A 42 17.18 9.68 0.52
N ARG A 43 17.00 10.90 1.03
CA ARG A 43 16.54 12.06 0.24
C ARG A 43 17.35 12.33 -1.03
N PRO A 44 18.69 12.23 -1.05
CA PRO A 44 19.47 12.46 -2.28
C PRO A 44 19.19 11.46 -3.40
N TYR A 45 18.56 10.32 -3.09
CA TYR A 45 18.38 9.23 -4.04
C TYR A 45 16.98 9.17 -4.67
N GLY A 46 16.03 9.97 -4.20
CA GLY A 46 14.68 10.00 -4.77
C GLY A 46 13.72 10.94 -4.05
N THR A 47 12.51 11.03 -4.59
CA THR A 47 11.44 11.92 -4.08
C THR A 47 10.28 11.12 -3.48
N TYR A 48 9.99 9.92 -3.99
CA TYR A 48 8.88 9.12 -3.51
C TYR A 48 9.30 8.18 -2.38
N LEU A 49 8.61 8.28 -1.24
CA LEU A 49 8.88 7.48 -0.05
C LEU A 49 7.67 6.59 0.26
N MET A 50 7.87 5.28 0.20
CA MET A 50 6.87 4.26 0.48
C MET A 50 7.00 3.85 1.95
N LEU A 51 6.01 4.15 2.80
CA LEU A 51 6.09 3.87 4.25
C LEU A 51 5.60 2.46 4.63
N HIS A 52 5.82 1.49 3.77
CA HIS A 52 5.41 0.11 3.99
C HIS A 52 6.43 -0.87 3.37
N VAL A 53 6.60 -2.00 4.01
CA VAL A 53 7.16 -3.25 3.46
C VAL A 53 6.33 -4.39 4.03
N MET A 54 6.40 -4.58 5.35
CA MET A 54 5.50 -5.42 6.15
C MET A 54 4.71 -4.53 7.11
N GLY A 55 3.76 -5.11 7.85
CA GLY A 55 2.98 -4.39 8.85
C GLY A 55 1.85 -3.52 8.27
N GLU A 56 1.23 -2.74 9.15
CA GLU A 56 0.16 -1.78 8.82
C GLU A 56 0.59 -0.36 9.24
N PRO A 57 0.90 0.52 8.28
CA PRO A 57 1.39 1.87 8.58
C PRO A 57 0.44 2.70 9.44
N LEU A 58 -0.87 2.52 9.28
CA LEU A 58 -1.89 3.27 10.04
C LEU A 58 -1.96 2.87 11.53
N LEU A 59 -1.27 1.81 11.94
CA LEU A 59 -1.07 1.47 13.35
C LEU A 59 -0.01 2.33 14.03
N HIS A 60 0.82 3.04 13.25
CA HIS A 60 1.94 3.76 13.84
C HIS A 60 1.44 4.87 14.78
N PRO A 61 1.83 4.87 16.08
CA PRO A 61 1.27 5.79 17.07
C PRO A 61 1.65 7.25 16.82
N ARG A 62 2.75 7.48 16.11
CA ARG A 62 3.25 8.83 15.76
C ARG A 62 3.22 9.07 14.23
N LEU A 63 2.22 8.52 13.53
CA LEU A 63 2.13 8.62 12.07
C LEU A 63 2.13 10.08 11.59
N ALA A 64 1.39 10.96 12.25
CA ALA A 64 1.33 12.39 11.90
C ALA A 64 2.73 13.01 11.85
N GLU A 65 3.52 12.79 12.89
CA GLU A 65 4.87 13.32 13.00
C GLU A 65 5.82 12.76 11.92
N LEU A 66 5.69 11.47 11.59
CA LEU A 66 6.48 10.89 10.49
C LEU A 66 6.12 11.51 9.14
N LEU A 67 4.84 11.80 8.92
CA LEU A 67 4.37 12.47 7.71
C LEU A 67 4.86 13.93 7.64
N ASP A 68 4.88 14.63 8.76
CA ASP A 68 5.40 16.00 8.86
C ASP A 68 6.91 16.02 8.54
N ILE A 69 7.68 15.12 9.15
CA ILE A 69 9.12 14.97 8.86
C ILE A 69 9.36 14.67 7.37
N ALA A 70 8.55 13.79 6.78
CA ALA A 70 8.67 13.49 5.36
C ALA A 70 8.39 14.73 4.49
N GLY A 71 7.40 15.53 4.87
CA GLY A 71 7.07 16.80 4.21
C GLY A 71 8.19 17.83 4.31
N GLU A 72 8.74 18.03 5.52
CA GLU A 72 9.89 18.91 5.76
C GLU A 72 11.10 18.54 4.89
N LEU A 73 11.33 17.24 4.70
CA LEU A 73 12.40 16.73 3.85
C LEU A 73 12.05 16.76 2.34
N GLY A 74 10.85 17.20 1.97
CA GLY A 74 10.41 17.33 0.58
C GLY A 74 10.07 15.99 -0.10
N PHE A 75 9.66 14.98 0.65
CA PHE A 75 9.17 13.73 0.09
C PHE A 75 7.70 13.80 -0.32
N ARG A 76 7.37 12.99 -1.33
CA ARG A 76 6.01 12.58 -1.67
C ARG A 76 5.76 11.19 -1.09
N VAL A 77 4.90 11.11 -0.08
CA VAL A 77 4.63 9.88 0.65
C VAL A 77 3.58 9.04 -0.05
N CYS A 78 3.86 7.75 -0.18
CA CYS A 78 2.92 6.75 -0.64
C CYS A 78 2.67 5.74 0.48
N LEU A 79 1.40 5.52 0.83
CA LEU A 79 0.97 4.56 1.82
C LEU A 79 0.22 3.40 1.16
N VAL A 80 0.47 2.18 1.67
CA VAL A 80 -0.39 1.03 1.42
C VAL A 80 -0.95 0.57 2.75
N THR A 81 -2.25 0.39 2.82
CA THR A 81 -2.96 0.02 4.05
C THR A 81 -4.00 -1.08 3.78
N ASN A 82 -4.32 -1.85 4.80
CA ASN A 82 -5.44 -2.77 4.78
C ASN A 82 -6.81 -2.06 4.95
N GLY A 83 -6.80 -0.76 5.18
CA GLY A 83 -8.00 0.10 5.26
C GLY A 83 -8.78 0.07 6.57
N THR A 84 -8.52 -0.88 7.48
CA THR A 84 -9.33 -1.05 8.69
C THR A 84 -9.28 0.12 9.66
N LEU A 85 -8.21 0.92 9.59
CA LEU A 85 -7.99 2.09 10.45
C LEU A 85 -8.23 3.43 9.74
N LEU A 86 -8.65 3.41 8.48
CA LEU A 86 -8.85 4.63 7.70
C LEU A 86 -9.79 5.63 8.37
N PRO A 87 -10.98 5.25 8.87
CA PRO A 87 -11.88 6.21 9.51
C PRO A 87 -11.22 6.92 10.70
N ARG A 88 -10.40 6.20 11.48
CA ARG A 88 -9.69 6.74 12.63
C ARG A 88 -8.53 7.66 12.24
N GLN A 89 -7.79 7.30 11.21
CA GLN A 89 -6.58 8.02 10.78
C GLN A 89 -6.85 9.09 9.72
N LEU A 90 -8.08 9.20 9.26
CA LEU A 90 -8.43 10.14 8.19
C LEU A 90 -8.03 11.59 8.51
N PRO A 91 -8.26 12.14 9.72
CA PRO A 91 -7.82 13.50 10.04
C PRO A 91 -6.29 13.67 9.92
N THR A 92 -5.51 12.66 10.33
CA THR A 92 -4.04 12.66 10.18
C THR A 92 -3.63 12.69 8.71
N LEU A 93 -4.29 11.88 7.89
CA LEU A 93 -3.98 11.79 6.47
C LEU A 93 -4.38 13.06 5.70
N GLU A 94 -5.52 13.65 6.04
CA GLU A 94 -6.01 14.90 5.44
C GLU A 94 -5.13 16.11 5.82
N GLY A 95 -4.54 16.09 7.00
CA GLY A 95 -3.64 17.14 7.49
C GLY A 95 -2.25 17.11 6.86
N SER A 96 -1.88 16.04 6.16
CA SER A 96 -0.52 15.87 5.65
C SER A 96 -0.36 16.34 4.21
N PRO A 97 0.38 17.42 3.95
CA PRO A 97 0.72 17.85 2.59
C PRO A 97 1.73 16.90 1.89
N ALA A 98 2.42 16.06 2.65
CA ALA A 98 3.36 15.09 2.11
C ALA A 98 2.66 13.88 1.49
N LEU A 99 1.41 13.58 1.88
CA LEU A 99 0.68 12.42 1.38
C LEU A 99 0.34 12.60 -0.10
N HIS A 100 0.95 11.80 -0.94
CA HIS A 100 0.78 11.85 -2.38
C HIS A 100 -0.14 10.74 -2.91
N LYS A 101 0.03 9.51 -2.39
CA LYS A 101 -0.79 8.35 -2.81
C LYS A 101 -1.17 7.50 -1.60
N LEU A 102 -2.45 7.10 -1.57
CA LEU A 102 -2.97 6.07 -0.68
C LEU A 102 -3.46 4.89 -1.50
N SER A 103 -2.97 3.70 -1.20
CA SER A 103 -3.48 2.46 -1.79
C SER A 103 -4.11 1.59 -0.70
N VAL A 104 -5.34 1.16 -0.92
CA VAL A 104 -6.09 0.31 0.03
C VAL A 104 -6.20 -1.09 -0.52
N SER A 105 -5.66 -2.07 0.21
CA SER A 105 -5.73 -3.49 -0.16
C SER A 105 -7.08 -4.08 0.24
N LEU A 106 -8.13 -3.92 -0.58
CA LEU A 106 -9.48 -4.43 -0.28
C LEU A 106 -9.51 -5.93 -0.06
N HIS A 107 -8.69 -6.68 -0.81
CA HIS A 107 -8.52 -8.12 -0.67
C HIS A 107 -7.98 -8.56 0.71
N SER A 108 -7.39 -7.66 1.50
CA SER A 108 -6.95 -7.96 2.86
C SER A 108 -8.11 -8.33 3.79
N PHE A 109 -9.30 -7.83 3.51
CA PHE A 109 -10.48 -8.11 4.30
C PHE A 109 -10.89 -9.58 4.18
N GLU A 110 -10.92 -10.12 2.98
CA GLU A 110 -11.19 -11.53 2.72
C GLU A 110 -10.10 -12.43 3.28
N GLY A 111 -8.84 -12.04 3.12
CA GLY A 111 -7.68 -12.81 3.59
C GLY A 111 -7.64 -13.07 5.10
N ASN A 112 -8.50 -12.40 5.88
CA ASN A 112 -8.64 -12.61 7.33
C ASN A 112 -9.89 -13.40 7.74
N GLY A 113 -10.67 -13.90 6.79
CA GLY A 113 -11.89 -14.66 7.09
C GLY A 113 -13.00 -13.86 7.78
N ARG A 114 -12.92 -12.53 7.81
CA ARG A 114 -13.96 -11.67 8.37
C ARG A 114 -15.12 -11.57 7.40
N GLN A 115 -16.24 -12.23 7.74
CA GLN A 115 -17.43 -12.26 6.88
C GLN A 115 -18.48 -11.22 7.25
N ASP A 116 -18.46 -10.73 8.47
CA ASP A 116 -19.58 -10.09 9.14
C ASP A 116 -19.60 -8.55 9.13
N ALA A 117 -18.55 -7.90 8.63
CA ALA A 117 -18.41 -6.44 8.69
C ALA A 117 -17.95 -5.80 7.36
N ALA A 118 -18.29 -6.39 6.20
CA ALA A 118 -17.81 -5.87 4.92
C ALA A 118 -18.42 -4.52 4.57
N ALA A 119 -19.73 -4.36 4.71
CA ALA A 119 -20.39 -3.11 4.32
C ALA A 119 -19.90 -1.89 5.10
N PRO A 120 -19.78 -1.91 6.46
CA PRO A 120 -19.20 -0.79 7.19
C PRO A 120 -17.72 -0.52 6.84
N TYR A 121 -16.95 -1.58 6.58
CA TYR A 121 -15.57 -1.45 6.15
C TYR A 121 -15.46 -0.76 4.78
N LEU A 122 -16.22 -1.26 3.79
CA LEU A 122 -16.21 -0.69 2.43
C LEU A 122 -16.69 0.76 2.44
N GLU A 123 -17.73 1.08 3.24
CA GLU A 123 -18.22 2.44 3.38
C GLU A 123 -17.15 3.37 3.96
N GLY A 124 -16.49 2.95 5.03
CA GLY A 124 -15.39 3.73 5.63
C GLY A 124 -14.22 3.96 4.68
N VAL A 125 -13.84 2.93 3.91
CA VAL A 125 -12.79 3.04 2.88
C VAL A 125 -13.23 4.00 1.77
N TRP A 126 -14.47 3.86 1.27
CA TRP A 126 -15.00 4.70 0.21
C TRP A 126 -15.02 6.18 0.59
N GLN A 127 -15.58 6.50 1.76
CA GLN A 127 -15.63 7.87 2.28
C GLN A 127 -14.23 8.46 2.45
N ALA A 128 -13.31 7.71 3.02
CA ALA A 128 -11.93 8.16 3.19
C ALA A 128 -11.25 8.40 1.84
N ALA A 129 -11.40 7.49 0.88
CA ALA A 129 -10.82 7.63 -0.44
C ALA A 129 -11.39 8.83 -1.21
N GLN A 130 -12.71 9.08 -1.14
CA GLN A 130 -13.33 10.26 -1.73
C GLN A 130 -12.81 11.56 -1.11
N ARG A 131 -12.73 11.64 0.21
CA ARG A 131 -12.25 12.83 0.91
C ARG A 131 -10.80 13.12 0.60
N LEU A 132 -9.94 12.10 0.58
CA LEU A 132 -8.52 12.28 0.25
C LEU A 132 -8.31 12.62 -1.23
N SER A 133 -9.04 11.99 -2.15
CA SER A 133 -8.92 12.30 -3.57
C SER A 133 -9.39 13.71 -3.91
N SER A 134 -10.45 14.22 -3.26
CA SER A 134 -10.89 15.62 -3.42
C SER A 134 -9.86 16.64 -2.94
N ARG A 135 -8.86 16.21 -2.15
CA ARG A 135 -7.72 17.02 -1.70
C ARG A 135 -6.45 16.82 -2.54
N GLY A 136 -6.56 16.11 -3.66
CA GLY A 136 -5.46 15.87 -4.60
C GLY A 136 -4.57 14.66 -4.27
N VAL A 137 -4.95 13.83 -3.28
CA VAL A 137 -4.27 12.58 -2.99
C VAL A 137 -4.72 11.52 -4.00
N LEU A 138 -3.79 10.84 -4.66
CA LEU A 138 -4.11 9.70 -5.52
C LEU A 138 -4.56 8.51 -4.68
N CYS A 139 -5.79 8.07 -4.85
CA CYS A 139 -6.35 6.93 -4.10
C CYS A 139 -6.55 5.72 -5.02
N ALA A 140 -6.01 4.58 -4.62
CA ALA A 140 -6.11 3.32 -5.33
C ALA A 140 -6.78 2.26 -4.46
N LEU A 141 -7.92 1.75 -4.91
CA LEU A 141 -8.61 0.61 -4.30
C LEU A 141 -8.11 -0.66 -5.01
N ARG A 142 -7.37 -1.51 -4.30
CA ARG A 142 -6.69 -2.67 -4.88
C ARG A 142 -7.45 -3.96 -4.66
N LEU A 143 -7.67 -4.69 -5.75
CA LEU A 143 -8.14 -6.07 -5.78
C LEU A 143 -7.06 -6.95 -6.42
N TRP A 144 -5.98 -7.22 -5.69
CA TRP A 144 -4.85 -8.04 -6.15
C TRP A 144 -5.00 -9.47 -5.65
N ASN A 145 -6.08 -10.13 -6.04
CA ASN A 145 -6.44 -11.47 -5.64
C ASN A 145 -6.99 -12.33 -6.80
N GLY A 146 -6.89 -11.85 -8.02
CA GLY A 146 -7.25 -12.61 -9.20
C GLY A 146 -6.49 -13.96 -9.25
N GLY A 147 -7.20 -15.04 -9.58
CA GLY A 147 -6.65 -16.40 -9.57
C GLY A 147 -6.43 -17.00 -8.17
N GLY A 148 -6.90 -16.34 -7.11
CA GLY A 148 -6.78 -16.77 -5.73
C GLY A 148 -8.11 -16.82 -4.98
N LEU A 149 -8.11 -16.35 -3.71
CA LEU A 149 -9.31 -16.16 -2.91
C LEU A 149 -9.98 -14.85 -3.31
N ASP A 150 -10.87 -14.89 -4.29
CA ASP A 150 -11.55 -13.74 -4.88
C ASP A 150 -13.08 -13.74 -4.65
N ARG A 151 -13.54 -14.54 -3.68
CA ARG A 151 -14.96 -14.80 -3.41
C ARG A 151 -15.77 -13.54 -3.09
N ARG A 152 -15.13 -12.48 -2.61
CA ARG A 152 -15.78 -11.21 -2.26
C ARG A 152 -15.61 -10.12 -3.32
N ASN A 153 -14.95 -10.40 -4.42
CA ASN A 153 -14.78 -9.40 -5.48
C ASN A 153 -16.12 -8.95 -6.03
N GLU A 154 -17.06 -9.87 -6.21
CA GLU A 154 -18.41 -9.56 -6.71
C GLU A 154 -19.16 -8.59 -5.77
N GLU A 155 -19.09 -8.82 -4.45
CA GLU A 155 -19.67 -7.94 -3.43
C GLU A 155 -19.01 -6.55 -3.45
N ILE A 156 -17.68 -6.51 -3.55
CA ILE A 156 -16.91 -5.24 -3.59
C ILE A 156 -17.25 -4.46 -4.87
N LEU A 157 -17.29 -5.13 -6.01
CA LEU A 157 -17.60 -4.50 -7.30
C LEU A 157 -19.06 -4.01 -7.34
N SER A 158 -19.99 -4.78 -6.78
CA SER A 158 -21.40 -4.37 -6.62
C SER A 158 -21.52 -3.12 -5.76
N PHE A 159 -20.86 -3.10 -4.60
CA PHE A 159 -20.80 -1.92 -3.72
C PHE A 159 -20.26 -0.69 -4.45
N LEU A 160 -19.13 -0.83 -5.16
CA LEU A 160 -18.53 0.28 -5.91
C LEU A 160 -19.46 0.76 -7.04
N SER A 161 -20.16 -0.15 -7.72
CA SER A 161 -21.12 0.18 -8.77
C SER A 161 -22.32 0.96 -8.22
N GLU A 162 -22.84 0.56 -7.06
CA GLU A 162 -23.90 1.29 -6.35
C GLU A 162 -23.44 2.72 -6.01
N LYS A 163 -22.24 2.87 -5.43
CA LYS A 163 -21.68 4.19 -5.08
C LYS A 163 -21.48 5.10 -6.28
N LEU A 164 -21.19 4.54 -7.45
CA LEU A 164 -20.98 5.28 -8.69
C LEU A 164 -22.26 5.51 -9.49
N GLY A 165 -23.35 4.81 -9.15
CA GLY A 165 -24.58 4.79 -9.97
C GLY A 165 -24.38 4.19 -11.36
N ARG A 166 -23.36 3.36 -11.57
CA ARG A 166 -23.01 2.71 -12.84
C ARG A 166 -22.13 1.49 -12.62
N ASP A 167 -22.20 0.53 -13.54
CA ASP A 167 -21.38 -0.68 -13.46
C ASP A 167 -19.89 -0.37 -13.55
N VAL A 168 -19.15 -0.64 -12.47
CA VAL A 168 -17.71 -0.44 -12.38
C VAL A 168 -16.93 -1.35 -13.33
N THR A 169 -17.47 -2.53 -13.65
CA THR A 169 -16.82 -3.50 -14.54
C THR A 169 -16.86 -3.07 -16.00
N ALA A 170 -17.85 -2.24 -16.37
CA ALA A 170 -17.99 -1.67 -17.70
C ALA A 170 -17.15 -0.40 -17.92
N LEU A 171 -16.50 0.14 -16.87
CA LEU A 171 -15.64 1.32 -17.03
C LEU A 171 -14.42 1.00 -17.89
N PRO A 172 -13.99 1.97 -18.74
CA PRO A 172 -12.75 1.82 -19.52
C PRO A 172 -11.55 1.56 -18.63
N THR A 173 -10.65 0.72 -19.09
CA THR A 173 -9.38 0.45 -18.44
C THR A 173 -8.25 1.27 -19.05
N ASP A 174 -7.30 1.68 -18.23
CA ASP A 174 -6.03 2.20 -18.69
C ASP A 174 -5.11 1.06 -19.23
N ARG A 175 -3.89 1.41 -19.66
CA ARG A 175 -2.91 0.42 -20.18
C ARG A 175 -2.50 -0.63 -19.14
N LEU A 176 -2.77 -0.41 -17.89
CA LEU A 176 -2.43 -1.26 -16.76
C LEU A 176 -3.64 -2.04 -16.24
N GLY A 177 -4.80 -1.90 -16.88
CA GLY A 177 -6.03 -2.55 -16.47
C GLY A 177 -6.78 -1.81 -15.35
N ASN A 178 -6.31 -0.64 -14.90
CA ASN A 178 -6.98 0.12 -13.84
C ASN A 178 -8.22 0.83 -14.38
N ARG A 179 -9.24 1.01 -13.53
CA ARG A 179 -10.46 1.75 -13.84
C ARG A 179 -10.53 3.03 -13.03
N ARG A 180 -10.83 4.13 -13.70
CA ARG A 180 -11.01 5.43 -13.05
C ARG A 180 -12.41 5.52 -12.44
N LEU A 181 -12.49 5.61 -11.12
CA LEU A 181 -13.75 5.76 -10.38
C LEU A 181 -14.15 7.22 -10.20
N GLY A 182 -13.18 8.13 -10.18
CA GLY A 182 -13.36 9.56 -9.99
C GLY A 182 -12.05 10.32 -10.21
N GLU A 183 -12.05 11.60 -9.90
CA GLU A 183 -10.82 12.38 -9.92
C GLU A 183 -9.88 11.88 -8.82
N GLY A 184 -8.67 11.47 -9.22
CA GLY A 184 -7.69 10.93 -8.29
C GLY A 184 -8.05 9.58 -7.64
N LEU A 185 -9.17 8.95 -8.04
CA LEU A 185 -9.64 7.69 -7.44
C LEU A 185 -9.71 6.57 -8.50
N PHE A 186 -9.06 5.44 -8.20
CA PHE A 186 -8.91 4.32 -9.11
C PHE A 186 -9.22 2.97 -8.44
N LEU A 187 -9.76 2.04 -9.24
CA LEU A 187 -9.76 0.61 -8.93
C LEU A 187 -8.57 -0.02 -9.64
N GLU A 188 -7.70 -0.68 -8.88
CA GLU A 188 -6.52 -1.40 -9.39
C GLU A 188 -6.75 -2.91 -9.23
N PRO A 189 -7.32 -3.63 -10.23
CA PRO A 189 -7.38 -5.08 -10.22
C PRO A 189 -5.99 -5.65 -10.51
N GLY A 190 -5.72 -6.85 -10.05
CA GLY A 190 -4.47 -7.55 -10.30
C GLY A 190 -4.53 -9.01 -9.87
N GLU A 191 -3.63 -9.81 -10.39
CA GLU A 191 -3.46 -11.19 -9.96
C GLU A 191 -2.90 -11.24 -8.54
N ARG A 192 -3.19 -12.35 -7.86
CA ARG A 192 -2.60 -12.61 -6.55
C ARG A 192 -1.09 -12.70 -6.68
N PHE A 193 -0.42 -11.97 -5.82
CA PHE A 193 1.02 -12.02 -5.71
C PHE A 193 1.45 -13.24 -4.88
N ASP A 194 2.27 -14.09 -5.48
CA ASP A 194 2.92 -15.17 -4.75
C ASP A 194 4.30 -14.71 -4.25
N TRP A 195 4.50 -14.89 -2.96
CA TRP A 195 5.79 -14.55 -2.35
C TRP A 195 6.88 -15.50 -2.84
N PRO A 196 8.08 -15.00 -3.13
CA PRO A 196 9.17 -15.86 -3.55
C PRO A 196 9.46 -16.93 -2.50
N ASP A 197 9.53 -18.16 -2.93
CA ASP A 197 10.02 -19.27 -2.12
C ASP A 197 11.55 -19.35 -2.30
N PRO A 198 12.35 -19.11 -1.24
CA PRO A 198 13.80 -19.23 -1.31
C PRO A 198 14.28 -20.66 -1.62
N ALA A 199 13.42 -21.67 -1.44
CA ALA A 199 13.70 -23.08 -1.73
C ALA A 199 13.26 -23.48 -3.15
N ALA A 200 12.52 -22.62 -3.86
CA ALA A 200 12.14 -22.88 -5.24
C ALA A 200 13.38 -22.94 -6.14
N PRO A 201 13.41 -23.83 -7.14
CA PRO A 201 14.49 -23.84 -8.10
C PRO A 201 14.58 -22.49 -8.83
N ASP A 202 15.80 -22.04 -9.09
CA ASP A 202 16.06 -20.80 -9.80
C ASP A 202 15.34 -20.83 -11.16
N SER A 203 14.41 -19.90 -11.36
CA SER A 203 13.64 -19.79 -12.60
C SER A 203 14.45 -19.20 -13.76
N GLY A 204 15.73 -18.93 -13.55
CA GLY A 204 16.62 -18.38 -14.58
C GLY A 204 16.30 -16.95 -14.98
N THR A 205 15.68 -16.18 -14.09
CA THR A 205 15.39 -14.75 -14.34
C THR A 205 16.70 -13.96 -14.41
N GLU A 206 17.17 -13.70 -15.61
CA GLU A 206 18.47 -13.09 -15.87
C GLU A 206 18.63 -11.68 -15.30
N PHE A 207 17.55 -10.95 -15.02
CA PHE A 207 17.65 -9.56 -14.58
C PHE A 207 16.54 -9.11 -13.63
N CYS A 208 16.90 -8.72 -12.41
CA CYS A 208 15.98 -8.12 -11.45
C CYS A 208 16.05 -6.58 -11.49
N HIS A 209 15.03 -5.93 -12.04
CA HIS A 209 14.88 -4.47 -12.02
C HIS A 209 14.77 -3.88 -10.60
N GLY A 210 14.41 -4.70 -9.61
CA GLY A 210 14.28 -4.28 -8.21
C GLY A 210 15.56 -3.69 -7.62
N LEU A 211 16.71 -4.34 -7.84
CA LEU A 211 17.98 -3.87 -7.32
C LEU A 211 18.46 -2.58 -7.99
N ARG A 212 18.03 -2.31 -9.21
CA ARG A 212 18.46 -1.12 -9.97
C ARG A 212 17.66 0.13 -9.65
N SER A 213 16.37 -0.01 -9.38
CA SER A 213 15.45 1.13 -9.31
C SER A 213 14.75 1.30 -7.96
N GLN A 214 15.00 0.39 -7.03
CA GLN A 214 14.31 0.37 -5.75
C GLN A 214 15.26 -0.03 -4.61
N ILE A 215 14.99 0.50 -3.42
CA ILE A 215 15.69 0.15 -2.18
C ILE A 215 14.65 0.04 -1.07
N ALA A 216 14.85 -0.87 -0.13
CA ALA A 216 14.04 -0.97 1.08
C ALA A 216 14.93 -0.85 2.33
N VAL A 217 14.49 -0.04 3.27
CA VAL A 217 15.04 0.03 4.62
C VAL A 217 13.97 -0.45 5.58
N LEU A 218 14.27 -1.47 6.35
CA LEU A 218 13.34 -2.07 7.29
C LEU A 218 13.28 -1.24 8.59
N CYS A 219 12.27 -1.48 9.42
CA CYS A 219 12.07 -0.70 10.64
C CYS A 219 13.20 -0.85 11.69
N ASP A 220 14.08 -1.82 11.54
CA ASP A 220 15.29 -2.00 12.35
C ASP A 220 16.54 -1.34 11.72
N GLY A 221 16.38 -0.65 10.60
CA GLY A 221 17.47 -0.01 9.86
C GLY A 221 18.18 -0.94 8.86
N THR A 222 17.83 -2.21 8.80
CA THR A 222 18.39 -3.14 7.82
C THR A 222 18.05 -2.72 6.41
N VAL A 223 19.07 -2.60 5.55
CA VAL A 223 18.88 -2.36 4.12
C VAL A 223 18.64 -3.70 3.44
N ALA A 224 17.48 -3.84 2.81
CA ALA A 224 17.13 -5.01 2.04
C ALA A 224 17.16 -4.67 0.54
N GLY A 225 17.96 -5.40 -0.22
CA GLY A 225 17.78 -5.47 -1.67
C GLY A 225 16.49 -6.23 -1.97
N LYS A 226 15.85 -5.95 -3.10
CA LYS A 226 14.53 -6.49 -3.43
C LYS A 226 14.44 -8.03 -3.52
N HIS A 227 15.54 -8.78 -3.56
CA HIS A 227 15.52 -10.25 -3.51
C HIS A 227 14.87 -10.84 -2.24
N LYS A 228 14.71 -10.05 -1.17
CA LYS A 228 13.94 -10.46 0.02
C LYS A 228 12.51 -9.89 0.04
N VAL A 229 12.16 -9.04 -0.93
CA VAL A 229 10.84 -8.46 -1.13
C VAL A 229 10.58 -8.54 -2.64
N SER A 230 10.14 -9.68 -3.10
CA SER A 230 9.75 -10.10 -4.46
C SER A 230 10.10 -9.18 -5.65
N CYS A 231 10.72 -9.79 -6.67
CA CYS A 231 10.98 -9.15 -7.98
C CYS A 231 9.70 -8.83 -8.77
N ASP A 232 8.60 -9.49 -8.49
CA ASP A 232 7.39 -9.53 -9.34
C ASP A 232 6.20 -8.74 -8.81
N MET A 233 6.37 -7.81 -7.87
CA MET A 233 5.28 -6.87 -7.66
C MET A 233 5.05 -6.09 -8.95
N PRO A 234 3.86 -6.16 -9.58
CA PRO A 234 3.55 -5.34 -10.73
C PRO A 234 3.56 -3.87 -10.29
N PHE A 235 4.68 -3.22 -10.55
CA PHE A 235 4.84 -1.81 -10.24
C PHE A 235 4.26 -1.01 -11.39
N HIS A 236 2.99 -0.73 -11.27
CA HIS A 236 2.35 0.20 -12.15
C HIS A 236 2.92 1.60 -11.86
N ALA A 237 3.45 2.19 -12.92
CA ALA A 237 3.97 3.53 -12.88
C ALA A 237 2.88 4.50 -12.38
N ALA A 238 3.27 5.42 -11.51
CA ALA A 238 2.46 6.59 -11.19
C ALA A 238 2.41 7.50 -12.40
#